data_19afb3795a2b5ca724324dd451aa8930
#
_entry.id   19afb3795a2b5ca724324dd451aa8930
#
_cell.length_a   1.000
_cell.length_b   1.000
_cell.length_c   1.000
_cell.angle_alpha   90.00
_cell.angle_beta   90.00
_cell.angle_gamma   90.00
#
_symmetry.space_group_name_H-M   'P 1'
#
loop_
_entity.id
_entity.type
_entity.pdbx_description
1 polymer ?
#
loop_
_entity_poly.entity_id
_entity_poly.type
_entity_poly.pdbx_seq_one_letter_code
_entity_poly.pdbx_strand_id
1 'polypeptide(L)'
;ERWQGHADIELTEAGINQARLAAERLGTFDYIASSQLQRALHTAQIIAEMHGVGPVVVDERLLESDVGPWQGLTRHQIEAQWPGYLNDRRKPDGFESDESIVARSTAAFCDIAASCAASASESMPTALIVSHSGVIRTLRHTLGVHNPKLHNLGGCWFFVHRNNRITAGDIVSVIGDVTGDIAPTDSL
;
A
#
# COMPACT_ATOMS: atom_id res chain seq x y z
N GLU A 1 6.02 4.68 17.64
CA GLU A 1 5.37 4.89 16.34
C GLU A 1 3.90 5.26 16.54
N ARG A 2 3.32 6.03 15.58
CA ARG A 2 1.93 6.50 15.63
C ARG A 2 1.14 5.93 14.45
N TRP A 3 -0.11 5.65 14.67
CA TRP A 3 -1.06 5.31 13.61
C TRP A 3 -1.27 6.51 12.71
N GLN A 4 -0.91 6.39 11.45
CA GLN A 4 -0.93 7.52 10.52
C GLN A 4 -2.29 7.72 9.85
N GLY A 5 -2.93 6.65 9.41
CA GLY A 5 -4.18 6.75 8.65
C GLY A 5 -4.05 7.72 7.48
N HIS A 6 -4.93 8.67 7.41
CA HIS A 6 -4.96 9.72 6.38
C HIS A 6 -4.05 10.93 6.69
N ALA A 7 -3.27 10.91 7.79
CA ALA A 7 -2.28 11.97 8.03
C ALA A 7 -1.29 12.03 6.86
N ASP A 8 -1.22 13.18 6.22
CA ASP A 8 -0.38 13.39 5.03
C ASP A 8 1.02 13.84 5.44
N ILE A 9 1.89 12.85 5.64
CA ILE A 9 3.26 13.04 6.11
C ILE A 9 4.22 12.78 4.95
N GLU A 10 5.17 13.69 4.77
CA GLU A 10 6.23 13.56 3.76
C GLU A 10 7.18 12.40 4.08
N LEU A 11 7.88 11.94 3.06
CA LEU A 11 8.99 11.01 3.23
C LEU A 11 10.15 11.69 3.97
N THR A 12 10.77 10.94 4.87
CA THR A 12 12.07 11.31 5.43
C THR A 12 13.18 11.06 4.40
N GLU A 13 14.39 11.62 4.62
CA GLU A 13 15.55 11.28 3.79
C GLU A 13 15.80 9.77 3.69
N ALA A 14 15.65 9.05 4.81
CA ALA A 14 15.75 7.60 4.82
C ALA A 14 14.69 6.95 3.91
N GLY A 15 13.43 7.44 3.93
CA GLY A 15 12.37 6.98 3.05
C GLY A 15 12.66 7.24 1.56
N ILE A 16 13.22 8.41 1.24
CA ILE A 16 13.64 8.75 -0.13
C ILE A 16 14.75 7.80 -0.61
N ASN A 17 15.74 7.51 0.24
CA ASN A 17 16.81 6.58 -0.10
C ASN A 17 16.30 5.13 -0.26
N GLN A 18 15.33 4.72 0.57
CA GLN A 18 14.65 3.44 0.41
C GLN A 18 13.87 3.36 -0.91
N ALA A 19 13.19 4.43 -1.32
CA ALA A 19 12.46 4.47 -2.59
C ALA A 19 13.41 4.34 -3.79
N ARG A 20 14.56 5.01 -3.76
CA ARG A 20 15.61 4.87 -4.79
C ARG A 20 16.16 3.45 -4.87
N LEU A 21 16.49 2.86 -3.71
CA LEU A 21 16.94 1.48 -3.64
C LEU A 21 15.90 0.49 -4.15
N ALA A 22 14.62 0.75 -3.88
CA ALA A 22 13.53 -0.05 -4.41
C ALA A 22 13.45 0.06 -5.92
N ALA A 23 13.57 1.26 -6.48
CA ALA A 23 13.58 1.47 -7.92
C ALA A 23 14.70 0.67 -8.61
N GLU A 24 15.90 0.62 -8.05
CA GLU A 24 17.01 -0.18 -8.58
C GLU A 24 16.74 -1.70 -8.61
N ARG A 25 15.84 -2.18 -7.76
CA ARG A 25 15.55 -3.62 -7.59
C ARG A 25 14.24 -4.07 -8.21
N LEU A 26 13.36 -3.13 -8.52
CA LEU A 26 12.11 -3.41 -9.21
C LEU A 26 12.38 -3.82 -10.66
N GLY A 27 11.61 -4.79 -11.15
CA GLY A 27 11.56 -5.12 -12.57
C GLY A 27 10.84 -4.05 -13.39
N THR A 28 10.65 -4.32 -14.68
CA THR A 28 9.92 -3.44 -15.58
C THR A 28 8.41 -3.49 -15.32
N PHE A 29 7.76 -2.36 -15.58
CA PHE A 29 6.31 -2.21 -15.54
C PHE A 29 5.87 -1.16 -16.58
N ASP A 30 4.64 -1.28 -17.07
CA ASP A 30 4.12 -0.46 -18.16
C ASP A 30 3.34 0.75 -17.67
N TYR A 31 2.93 0.72 -16.40
CA TYR A 31 2.03 1.70 -15.81
C TYR A 31 2.35 1.92 -14.35
N ILE A 32 2.15 3.13 -13.86
CA ILE A 32 2.35 3.45 -12.45
C ILE A 32 1.19 4.27 -11.89
N ALA A 33 0.64 3.83 -10.77
CA ALA A 33 -0.41 4.52 -10.04
C ALA A 33 -0.04 4.65 -8.56
N SER A 34 -0.59 5.63 -7.89
CA SER A 34 -0.31 5.89 -6.48
C SER A 34 -1.50 6.44 -5.72
N SER A 35 -1.54 6.16 -4.43
CA SER A 35 -2.28 6.96 -3.46
C SER A 35 -1.83 8.42 -3.50
N GLN A 36 -2.76 9.33 -3.18
CA GLN A 36 -2.46 10.77 -3.11
C GLN A 36 -1.62 11.18 -1.89
N LEU A 37 -1.49 10.32 -0.86
CA LEU A 37 -0.70 10.65 0.32
C LEU A 37 0.78 10.80 -0.05
N GLN A 38 1.40 11.90 0.41
CA GLN A 38 2.74 12.31 -0.02
C GLN A 38 3.79 11.20 0.11
N ARG A 39 3.74 10.40 1.18
CA ARG A 39 4.66 9.26 1.36
C ARG A 39 4.55 8.21 0.25
N ALA A 40 3.36 7.96 -0.29
CA ALA A 40 3.15 7.04 -1.40
C ALA A 40 3.43 7.72 -2.75
N LEU A 41 2.89 8.91 -2.95
CA LEU A 41 3.05 9.66 -4.20
C LEU A 41 4.51 9.98 -4.49
N HIS A 42 5.25 10.48 -3.51
CA HIS A 42 6.67 10.79 -3.68
C HIS A 42 7.51 9.51 -3.92
N THR A 43 7.18 8.40 -3.26
CA THR A 43 7.79 7.09 -3.57
C THR A 43 7.53 6.69 -5.03
N ALA A 44 6.29 6.80 -5.50
CA ALA A 44 5.93 6.48 -6.88
C ALA A 44 6.64 7.39 -7.89
N GLN A 45 6.76 8.68 -7.60
CA GLN A 45 7.47 9.64 -8.46
C GLN A 45 8.95 9.31 -8.60
N ILE A 46 9.63 8.98 -7.51
CA ILE A 46 11.04 8.55 -7.53
C ILE A 46 11.22 7.31 -8.40
N ILE A 47 10.34 6.31 -8.23
CA ILE A 47 10.39 5.07 -9.01
C ILE A 47 10.09 5.35 -10.49
N ALA A 48 9.06 6.15 -10.78
CA ALA A 48 8.67 6.54 -12.13
C ALA A 48 9.80 7.23 -12.88
N GLU A 49 10.47 8.18 -12.23
CA GLU A 49 11.61 8.92 -12.81
C GLU A 49 12.77 7.99 -13.15
N MET A 50 13.13 7.08 -12.23
CA MET A 50 14.24 6.15 -12.43
C MET A 50 13.97 5.11 -13.51
N HIS A 51 12.72 4.72 -13.72
CA HIS A 51 12.33 3.76 -14.77
C HIS A 51 11.91 4.42 -16.09
N GLY A 52 11.75 5.73 -16.12
CA GLY A 52 11.24 6.45 -17.30
C GLY A 52 9.79 6.08 -17.63
N VAL A 53 8.99 5.71 -16.61
CA VAL A 53 7.58 5.36 -16.75
C VAL A 53 6.72 6.45 -16.11
N GLY A 54 5.67 6.86 -16.76
CA GLY A 54 4.79 7.87 -16.22
C GLY A 54 3.96 8.59 -17.27
N PRO A 55 3.17 9.57 -16.86
CA PRO A 55 3.08 10.16 -15.53
C PRO A 55 2.49 9.20 -14.48
N VAL A 56 2.81 9.46 -13.18
CA VAL A 56 2.16 8.75 -12.07
C VAL A 56 0.69 9.13 -12.01
N VAL A 57 -0.18 8.14 -12.12
CA VAL A 57 -1.63 8.35 -12.01
C VAL A 57 -2.04 8.29 -10.54
N VAL A 58 -2.60 9.39 -10.04
CA VAL A 58 -3.05 9.48 -8.65
C VAL A 58 -4.50 9.03 -8.54
N ASP A 59 -4.78 8.12 -7.61
CA ASP A 59 -6.13 7.61 -7.36
C ASP A 59 -6.43 7.63 -5.85
N GLU A 60 -7.44 8.41 -5.46
CA GLU A 60 -7.84 8.55 -4.05
C GLU A 60 -8.33 7.22 -3.44
N ARG A 61 -8.83 6.30 -4.26
CA ARG A 61 -9.28 4.96 -3.81
C ARG A 61 -8.13 4.08 -3.31
N LEU A 62 -6.87 4.50 -3.52
CA LEU A 62 -5.66 3.84 -3.03
C LEU A 62 -5.18 4.37 -1.68
N LEU A 63 -5.91 5.31 -1.05
CA LEU A 63 -5.61 5.85 0.27
C LEU A 63 -5.44 4.75 1.32
N GLU A 64 -4.63 5.03 2.36
CA GLU A 64 -4.56 4.18 3.55
C GLU A 64 -5.94 4.06 4.21
N SER A 65 -6.10 3.08 5.08
CA SER A 65 -7.31 2.97 5.91
C SER A 65 -7.50 4.24 6.73
N ASP A 66 -8.71 4.79 6.74
CA ASP A 66 -9.05 5.79 7.75
C ASP A 66 -9.11 5.11 9.12
N VAL A 67 -8.19 5.47 9.98
CA VAL A 67 -8.09 4.90 11.32
C VAL A 67 -8.91 5.66 12.36
N GLY A 68 -9.71 6.63 11.91
CA GLY A 68 -10.63 7.39 12.74
C GLY A 68 -9.95 7.98 13.97
N PRO A 69 -10.52 7.75 15.18
CA PRO A 69 -9.99 8.34 16.40
C PRO A 69 -8.58 7.84 16.79
N TRP A 70 -8.04 6.82 16.14
CA TRP A 70 -6.68 6.34 16.40
C TRP A 70 -5.60 7.15 15.67
N GLN A 71 -5.99 8.04 14.75
CA GLN A 71 -5.02 8.84 13.99
C GLN A 71 -4.13 9.66 14.92
N GLY A 72 -2.82 9.53 14.72
CA GLY A 72 -1.80 10.19 15.51
C GLY A 72 -1.51 9.57 16.89
N LEU A 73 -2.26 8.54 17.30
CA LEU A 73 -2.04 7.86 18.57
C LEU A 73 -0.95 6.79 18.48
N THR A 74 -0.25 6.59 19.58
CA THR A 74 0.64 5.44 19.77
C THR A 74 -0.15 4.22 20.22
N ARG A 75 0.42 3.01 20.07
CA ARG A 75 -0.17 1.76 20.59
C ARG A 75 -0.55 1.88 22.08
N HIS A 76 0.33 2.47 22.90
CA HIS A 76 0.09 2.67 24.33
C HIS A 76 -1.11 3.60 24.59
N GLN A 77 -1.25 4.69 23.80
CA GLN A 77 -2.38 5.61 23.93
C GLN A 77 -3.70 4.97 23.50
N ILE A 78 -3.67 4.14 22.44
CA ILE A 78 -4.84 3.37 22.00
C ILE A 78 -5.25 2.38 23.09
N GLU A 79 -4.32 1.61 23.64
CA GLU A 79 -4.63 0.63 24.67
C GLU A 79 -5.17 1.28 25.95
N ALA A 80 -4.71 2.49 26.30
CA ALA A 80 -5.22 3.25 27.44
C ALA A 80 -6.65 3.74 27.23
N GLN A 81 -7.05 4.12 26.00
CA GLN A 81 -8.37 4.66 25.68
C GLN A 81 -9.36 3.58 25.24
N TRP A 82 -8.88 2.52 24.58
CA TRP A 82 -9.66 1.37 24.11
C TRP A 82 -9.00 0.06 24.55
N PRO A 83 -9.10 -0.28 25.85
CA PRO A 83 -8.43 -1.48 26.37
C PRO A 83 -8.86 -2.75 25.65
N GLY A 84 -7.89 -3.56 25.21
CA GLY A 84 -8.11 -4.84 24.54
C GLY A 84 -8.51 -4.75 23.06
N TYR A 85 -8.81 -3.57 22.52
CA TYR A 85 -9.25 -3.46 21.11
C TYR A 85 -8.20 -3.99 20.14
N LEU A 86 -6.92 -3.68 20.36
CA LEU A 86 -5.83 -4.15 19.51
C LEU A 86 -5.67 -5.67 19.55
N ASN A 87 -5.82 -6.28 20.73
CA ASN A 87 -5.71 -7.73 20.88
C ASN A 87 -6.89 -8.46 20.25
N ASP A 88 -8.10 -7.91 20.40
CA ASP A 88 -9.34 -8.48 19.87
C ASP A 88 -9.58 -8.11 18.41
N ARG A 89 -8.69 -7.31 17.80
CA ARG A 89 -8.83 -6.76 16.45
C ARG A 89 -10.13 -5.96 16.26
N ARG A 90 -10.62 -5.34 17.33
CA ARG A 90 -11.79 -4.46 17.26
C ARG A 90 -11.37 -3.08 16.74
N LYS A 91 -12.26 -2.45 16.00
CA LYS A 91 -12.11 -1.10 15.48
C LYS A 91 -13.09 -0.16 16.19
N PRO A 92 -12.69 1.08 16.55
CA PRO A 92 -13.60 2.04 17.12
C PRO A 92 -14.55 2.62 16.05
N ASP A 93 -15.62 3.26 16.50
CA ASP A 93 -16.49 4.02 15.60
C ASP A 93 -15.68 5.09 14.84
N GLY A 94 -15.95 5.23 13.55
CA GLY A 94 -15.22 6.13 12.66
C GLY A 94 -13.96 5.52 12.03
N PHE A 95 -13.59 4.29 12.39
CA PHE A 95 -12.56 3.54 11.66
C PHE A 95 -13.18 2.97 10.37
N GLU A 96 -12.47 3.06 9.23
CA GLU A 96 -12.95 2.54 7.97
C GLU A 96 -13.15 1.02 8.01
N SER A 97 -14.28 0.55 7.50
CA SER A 97 -14.56 -0.88 7.45
C SER A 97 -13.72 -1.61 6.41
N ASP A 98 -13.47 -2.91 6.63
CA ASP A 98 -12.76 -3.73 5.65
C ASP A 98 -13.51 -3.81 4.32
N GLU A 99 -14.85 -3.83 4.35
CA GLU A 99 -15.71 -3.82 3.17
C GLU A 99 -15.51 -2.55 2.34
N SER A 100 -15.41 -1.38 2.99
CA SER A 100 -15.14 -0.09 2.32
C SER A 100 -13.78 -0.12 1.63
N ILE A 101 -12.73 -0.52 2.37
CA ILE A 101 -11.37 -0.62 1.84
C ILE A 101 -11.33 -1.57 0.63
N VAL A 102 -11.95 -2.75 0.73
CA VAL A 102 -12.00 -3.74 -0.35
C VAL A 102 -12.73 -3.18 -1.55
N ALA A 103 -13.91 -2.57 -1.35
CA ALA A 103 -14.71 -2.05 -2.46
C ALA A 103 -13.95 -0.97 -3.25
N ARG A 104 -13.39 0.06 -2.56
CA ARG A 104 -12.69 1.14 -3.23
C ARG A 104 -11.39 0.68 -3.90
N SER A 105 -10.58 -0.14 -3.22
CA SER A 105 -9.30 -0.58 -3.77
C SER A 105 -9.47 -1.59 -4.91
N THR A 106 -10.46 -2.49 -4.84
CA THR A 106 -10.79 -3.41 -5.94
C THR A 106 -11.21 -2.63 -7.19
N ALA A 107 -12.07 -1.62 -7.04
CA ALA A 107 -12.48 -0.78 -8.16
C ALA A 107 -11.28 -0.05 -8.78
N ALA A 108 -10.38 0.53 -7.96
CA ALA A 108 -9.17 1.15 -8.44
C ALA A 108 -8.27 0.17 -9.20
N PHE A 109 -8.06 -1.04 -8.68
CA PHE A 109 -7.22 -2.06 -9.33
C PHE A 109 -7.77 -2.48 -10.69
N CYS A 110 -9.09 -2.63 -10.82
CA CYS A 110 -9.74 -2.96 -12.09
C CYS A 110 -9.54 -1.85 -13.13
N ASP A 111 -9.74 -0.59 -12.75
CA ASP A 111 -9.58 0.55 -13.66
C ASP A 111 -8.12 0.76 -14.06
N ILE A 112 -7.19 0.61 -13.10
CA ILE A 112 -5.75 0.68 -13.37
C ILE A 112 -5.32 -0.45 -14.30
N ALA A 113 -5.79 -1.67 -14.08
CA ALA A 113 -5.48 -2.81 -14.95
C ALA A 113 -6.01 -2.59 -16.38
N ALA A 114 -7.21 -2.03 -16.53
CA ALA A 114 -7.79 -1.69 -17.82
C ALA A 114 -6.96 -0.60 -18.55
N SER A 115 -6.55 0.45 -17.82
CA SER A 115 -5.72 1.53 -18.35
C SER A 115 -4.32 1.03 -18.74
N CYS A 116 -3.72 0.19 -17.90
CA CYS A 116 -2.44 -0.45 -18.17
C CYS A 116 -2.51 -1.31 -19.44
N ALA A 117 -3.55 -2.14 -19.56
CA ALA A 117 -3.74 -2.99 -20.76
C ALA A 117 -3.97 -2.17 -22.03
N ALA A 118 -4.58 -1.00 -21.94
CA ALA A 118 -4.79 -0.12 -23.10
C ALA A 118 -3.50 0.61 -23.53
N SER A 119 -2.55 0.80 -22.63
CA SER A 119 -1.30 1.53 -22.86
C SER A 119 -0.12 0.63 -23.24
N ALA A 120 -0.17 -0.63 -22.85
CA ALA A 120 0.92 -1.57 -23.06
C ALA A 120 0.87 -2.24 -24.42
N SER A 121 2.05 -2.52 -24.99
CA SER A 121 2.22 -3.33 -26.20
C SER A 121 2.40 -4.83 -25.89
N GLU A 122 2.59 -5.17 -24.63
CA GLU A 122 2.86 -6.53 -24.17
C GLU A 122 1.57 -7.31 -23.96
N SER A 123 1.66 -8.65 -24.05
CA SER A 123 0.53 -9.53 -23.84
C SER A 123 0.11 -9.70 -22.36
N MET A 124 1.00 -9.36 -21.44
CA MET A 124 0.78 -9.38 -20.00
C MET A 124 1.27 -8.07 -19.36
N PRO A 125 0.48 -7.00 -19.47
CA PRO A 125 0.85 -5.70 -18.94
C PRO A 125 0.97 -5.71 -17.43
N THR A 126 1.97 -5.01 -16.92
CA THR A 126 2.28 -4.93 -15.50
C THR A 126 2.17 -3.49 -15.00
N ALA A 127 1.35 -3.26 -13.98
CA ALA A 127 1.24 -1.98 -13.31
C ALA A 127 1.88 -2.01 -11.91
N LEU A 128 2.67 -0.99 -11.59
CA LEU A 128 3.09 -0.74 -10.22
C LEU A 128 2.05 0.15 -9.53
N ILE A 129 1.52 -0.31 -8.41
CA ILE A 129 0.60 0.46 -7.56
C ILE A 129 1.28 0.74 -6.22
N VAL A 130 1.54 2.01 -5.94
CA VAL A 130 2.11 2.44 -4.66
C VAL A 130 0.98 2.87 -3.73
N SER A 131 0.71 2.04 -2.74
CA SER A 131 -0.36 2.21 -1.77
C SER A 131 0.17 1.96 -0.35
N HIS A 132 -0.62 1.40 0.54
CA HIS A 132 -0.33 1.31 1.96
C HIS A 132 -0.52 -0.10 2.50
N SER A 133 0.16 -0.40 3.60
CA SER A 133 0.13 -1.75 4.18
C SER A 133 -1.26 -2.16 4.67
N GLY A 134 -2.06 -1.23 5.20
CA GLY A 134 -3.43 -1.51 5.63
C GLY A 134 -4.30 -1.99 4.47
N VAL A 135 -4.24 -1.31 3.33
CA VAL A 135 -4.98 -1.69 2.11
C VAL A 135 -4.56 -3.07 1.61
N ILE A 136 -3.25 -3.29 1.43
CA ILE A 136 -2.72 -4.56 0.93
C ILE A 136 -3.12 -5.72 1.86
N ARG A 137 -2.98 -5.52 3.16
CA ARG A 137 -3.29 -6.55 4.17
C ARG A 137 -4.79 -6.84 4.26
N THR A 138 -5.64 -5.82 4.16
CA THR A 138 -7.10 -6.01 4.13
C THR A 138 -7.51 -6.80 2.89
N LEU A 139 -7.00 -6.47 1.71
CA LEU A 139 -7.26 -7.24 0.49
C LEU A 139 -6.80 -8.70 0.62
N ARG A 140 -5.57 -8.94 1.08
CA ARG A 140 -5.05 -10.30 1.26
C ARG A 140 -5.86 -11.10 2.28
N HIS A 141 -6.27 -10.47 3.38
CA HIS A 141 -7.12 -11.10 4.38
C HIS A 141 -8.47 -11.53 3.80
N THR A 142 -9.13 -10.63 3.06
CA THR A 142 -10.42 -10.91 2.42
C THR A 142 -10.32 -12.00 1.35
N LEU A 143 -9.20 -12.09 0.65
CA LEU A 143 -8.92 -13.15 -0.30
C LEU A 143 -8.54 -14.49 0.36
N GLY A 144 -8.46 -14.57 1.67
CA GLY A 144 -8.17 -15.79 2.43
C GLY A 144 -6.75 -16.33 2.22
N VAL A 145 -5.80 -15.47 1.85
CA VAL A 145 -4.40 -15.88 1.62
C VAL A 145 -3.49 -15.49 2.80
N HIS A 146 -2.29 -16.11 2.83
CA HIS A 146 -1.28 -15.78 3.83
C HIS A 146 -1.00 -14.28 3.85
N ASN A 147 -1.09 -13.67 5.04
CA ASN A 147 -1.09 -12.22 5.24
C ASN A 147 -0.12 -11.79 6.36
N PRO A 148 1.20 -11.89 6.13
CA PRO A 148 2.19 -11.47 7.10
C PRO A 148 2.27 -9.95 7.19
N LYS A 149 3.00 -9.46 8.18
CA LYS A 149 3.39 -8.05 8.27
C LYS A 149 4.27 -7.70 7.05
N LEU A 150 3.94 -6.58 6.41
CA LEU A 150 4.77 -6.04 5.34
C LEU A 150 5.73 -4.99 5.91
N HIS A 151 6.98 -5.08 5.51
CA HIS A 151 7.97 -4.02 5.75
C HIS A 151 7.78 -2.86 4.77
N ASN A 152 8.45 -1.73 5.02
CA ASN A 152 8.45 -0.62 4.07
C ASN A 152 8.89 -1.11 2.69
N LEU A 153 8.20 -0.65 1.66
CA LEU A 153 8.41 -1.06 0.27
C LEU A 153 8.26 -2.58 0.04
N GLY A 154 7.66 -3.27 1.00
CA GLY A 154 7.12 -4.61 0.77
C GLY A 154 5.77 -4.52 0.07
N GLY A 155 5.46 -5.53 -0.71
CA GLY A 155 4.21 -5.60 -1.45
C GLY A 155 3.82 -7.03 -1.76
N CYS A 156 2.94 -7.18 -2.72
CA CYS A 156 2.58 -8.48 -3.27
C CYS A 156 2.03 -8.32 -4.68
N TRP A 157 2.01 -9.40 -5.41
CA TRP A 157 1.32 -9.48 -6.67
C TRP A 157 -0.19 -9.57 -6.46
N PHE A 158 -0.94 -8.82 -7.27
CA PHE A 158 -2.37 -9.01 -7.50
C PHE A 158 -2.61 -9.23 -8.98
N PHE A 159 -3.43 -10.21 -9.30
CA PHE A 159 -3.82 -10.52 -10.68
C PHE A 159 -5.29 -10.12 -10.88
N VAL A 160 -5.50 -9.18 -11.79
CA VAL A 160 -6.85 -8.75 -12.18
C VAL A 160 -7.26 -9.56 -13.42
N HIS A 161 -8.27 -10.39 -13.27
CA HIS A 161 -8.79 -11.23 -14.35
C HIS A 161 -9.83 -10.48 -15.20
N ARG A 162 -10.06 -10.93 -16.42
CA ARG A 162 -11.01 -10.31 -17.37
C ARG A 162 -12.45 -10.13 -16.83
N ASN A 163 -12.84 -10.92 -15.84
CA ASN A 163 -14.13 -10.81 -15.15
C ASN A 163 -14.08 -9.94 -13.89
N ASN A 164 -13.08 -9.08 -13.77
CA ASN A 164 -12.81 -8.24 -12.61
C ASN A 164 -12.57 -9.00 -11.28
N ARG A 165 -12.38 -10.32 -11.35
CA ARG A 165 -11.95 -11.07 -10.17
C ARG A 165 -10.48 -10.76 -9.87
N ILE A 166 -10.16 -10.52 -8.62
CA ILE A 166 -8.78 -10.32 -8.15
C ILE A 166 -8.32 -11.57 -7.41
N THR A 167 -7.10 -11.98 -7.66
CA THR A 167 -6.39 -13.00 -6.88
C THR A 167 -5.05 -12.44 -6.42
N ALA A 168 -4.61 -12.87 -5.23
CA ALA A 168 -3.31 -12.47 -4.69
C ALA A 168 -2.26 -13.55 -5.02
N GLY A 169 -1.08 -13.07 -5.40
CA GLY A 169 0.13 -13.88 -5.60
C GLY A 169 1.10 -13.73 -4.42
N ASP A 170 2.36 -13.91 -4.74
CA ASP A 170 3.45 -13.92 -3.77
C ASP A 170 3.69 -12.54 -3.16
N ILE A 171 4.20 -12.57 -1.93
CA ILE A 171 4.71 -11.40 -1.25
C ILE A 171 6.08 -11.06 -1.80
N VAL A 172 6.31 -9.77 -1.99
CA VAL A 172 7.56 -9.23 -2.51
C VAL A 172 8.19 -8.34 -1.45
N SER A 173 9.44 -8.63 -1.09
CA SER A 173 10.29 -7.76 -0.28
C SER A 173 11.33 -7.13 -1.20
N VAL A 174 11.10 -5.88 -1.60
CA VAL A 174 11.94 -5.24 -2.63
C VAL A 174 13.32 -4.86 -2.07
N ILE A 175 13.36 -4.32 -0.86
CA ILE A 175 14.63 -3.87 -0.25
C ILE A 175 15.22 -4.86 0.76
N GLY A 176 14.51 -5.99 1.03
CA GLY A 176 14.91 -6.97 2.05
C GLY A 176 14.84 -6.39 3.47
N ASP A 177 15.32 -7.17 4.43
CA ASP A 177 15.56 -6.67 5.78
C ASP A 177 16.81 -5.77 5.76
N VAL A 178 16.63 -4.52 5.40
CA VAL A 178 17.66 -3.51 5.66
C VAL A 178 17.64 -3.28 7.17
N THR A 179 18.39 -4.11 7.89
CA THR A 179 18.67 -3.96 9.31
C THR A 179 19.63 -2.78 9.51
N GLY A 180 19.11 -1.59 9.43
CA GLY A 180 19.77 -0.33 9.77
C GLY A 180 18.71 0.56 10.38
N ASP A 181 18.62 0.55 11.70
CA ASP A 181 17.97 1.51 12.61
C ASP A 181 16.61 2.12 12.20
N ILE A 182 15.73 1.33 11.64
CA ILE A 182 14.31 1.68 11.57
C ILE A 182 13.56 0.60 12.34
N ALA A 183 13.15 0.94 13.57
CA ALA A 183 12.27 0.08 14.35
C ALA A 183 11.08 -0.37 13.48
N PRO A 184 10.71 -1.66 13.50
CA PRO A 184 9.63 -2.16 12.68
C PRO A 184 8.34 -1.41 13.01
N THR A 185 7.68 -0.93 11.96
CA THR A 185 6.35 -0.34 12.11
C THR A 185 5.40 -1.41 12.60
N ASP A 186 5.01 -1.36 13.88
CA ASP A 186 3.94 -2.18 14.45
C ASP A 186 2.56 -1.64 13.99
N SER A 187 2.31 -1.67 12.70
CA SER A 187 0.96 -1.54 12.18
C SER A 187 0.42 -2.95 11.91
N LEU A 188 -0.77 -3.18 12.42
CA LEU A 188 -1.55 -4.42 12.36
C LEU A 188 -1.65 -5.04 10.97
#